data_45e60021b24cad73a4891335e5ef0aae
#
_entry.id   45e60021b24cad73a4891335e5ef0aae
#
_cell.length_a   1.000
_cell.length_b   1.000
_cell.length_c   1.000
_cell.angle_alpha   90.00
_cell.angle_beta   90.00
_cell.angle_gamma   90.00
#
_symmetry.space_group_name_H-M   'P 1'
#
loop_
_entity.id
_entity.type
_entity.pdbx_description
1 polymer ?
#
loop_
_entity_poly.entity_id
_entity_poly.type
_entity_poly.pdbx_seq_one_letter_code
_entity_poly.pdbx_strand_id
1 'polypeptide(L)'
;PYTTLFRSSTAAMIASCLQAAGYRVGLYTSPFINRFNERIQINGVQIPDEELVKLVEQVKPAADAMEDVPTEFEIITALGMLYFAQQKCEIVVLEVGLGGTLDSTNVIDAPECAVITALGMDHVKELGPTLADIAAAKAGIIKEGCPVVSYGGAPEADAVIRRVCAEKHAELTEVDFSRLKYEGGSLDAVEFDFDGLTDVHLPLIGSYQPRNAALAITAQIGR
;
A
#
# COMPACT_ATOMS: atom_id res chain seq x y z
N PRO A 1 -16.37 -3.14 -0.90
CA PRO A 1 -15.24 -3.70 -1.60
C PRO A 1 -14.21 -4.28 -0.65
N TYR A 2 -14.02 -5.59 -0.75
CA TYR A 2 -13.13 -6.34 0.14
C TYR A 2 -11.65 -5.93 -0.02
N THR A 3 -11.24 -5.48 -1.21
CA THR A 3 -9.84 -5.16 -1.50
C THR A 3 -9.28 -3.97 -0.70
N THR A 4 -10.10 -2.98 -0.37
CA THR A 4 -9.67 -1.84 0.46
C THR A 4 -9.24 -2.28 1.85
N LEU A 5 -9.95 -3.24 2.47
CA LEU A 5 -9.62 -3.77 3.80
C LEU A 5 -8.25 -4.47 3.84
N PHE A 6 -7.80 -5.05 2.73
CA PHE A 6 -6.48 -5.67 2.65
C PHE A 6 -5.38 -4.63 2.46
N ARG A 7 -5.56 -3.67 1.54
CA ARG A 7 -4.54 -2.67 1.20
C ARG A 7 -4.26 -1.72 2.36
N SER A 8 -5.29 -1.02 2.85
CA SER A 8 -5.13 -0.02 3.90
C SER A 8 -4.62 -0.63 5.22
N SER A 9 -5.13 -1.82 5.60
CA SER A 9 -4.64 -2.51 6.81
C SER A 9 -3.16 -2.89 6.67
N THR A 10 -2.75 -3.46 5.52
CA THR A 10 -1.35 -3.81 5.28
C THR A 10 -0.45 -2.56 5.27
N ALA A 11 -0.87 -1.48 4.60
CA ALA A 11 -0.13 -0.22 4.58
C ALA A 11 0.04 0.37 5.99
N ALA A 12 -1.02 0.36 6.81
CA ALA A 12 -0.97 0.83 8.19
C ALA A 12 -0.02 -0.01 9.06
N MET A 13 -0.03 -1.35 8.91
CA MET A 13 0.89 -2.23 9.63
C MET A 13 2.34 -1.97 9.23
N ILE A 14 2.64 -1.85 7.93
CA ILE A 14 3.97 -1.51 7.43
C ILE A 14 4.43 -0.17 8.03
N ALA A 15 3.60 0.86 7.95
CA ALA A 15 3.92 2.18 8.49
C ALA A 15 4.17 2.14 10.01
N SER A 16 3.37 1.37 10.76
CA SER A 16 3.54 1.20 12.21
C SER A 16 4.86 0.53 12.56
N CYS A 17 5.25 -0.53 11.84
CA CYS A 17 6.53 -1.21 12.04
C CYS A 17 7.72 -0.27 11.75
N LEU A 18 7.68 0.48 10.65
CA LEU A 18 8.72 1.44 10.29
C LEU A 18 8.83 2.57 11.32
N GLN A 19 7.68 3.06 11.82
CA GLN A 19 7.66 4.04 12.90
C GLN A 19 8.27 3.48 14.19
N ALA A 20 7.96 2.24 14.56
CA ALA A 20 8.54 1.57 15.72
C ALA A 20 10.06 1.37 15.57
N ALA A 21 10.55 1.20 14.34
CA ALA A 21 11.98 1.17 14.02
C ALA A 21 12.68 2.56 14.09
N GLY A 22 11.93 3.61 14.36
CA GLY A 22 12.46 4.96 14.59
C GLY A 22 12.41 5.89 13.37
N TYR A 23 11.87 5.45 12.22
CA TYR A 23 11.75 6.30 11.05
C TYR A 23 10.63 7.33 11.17
N ARG A 24 10.81 8.47 10.50
CA ARG A 24 9.75 9.42 10.24
C ARG A 24 8.96 8.98 9.01
N VAL A 25 7.80 8.36 9.25
CA VAL A 25 7.03 7.66 8.22
C VAL A 25 5.86 8.50 7.74
N GLY A 26 5.81 8.73 6.42
CA GLY A 26 4.59 9.18 5.74
C GLY A 26 3.69 8.00 5.39
N LEU A 27 2.39 8.14 5.57
CA LEU A 27 1.39 7.15 5.16
C LEU A 27 0.34 7.84 4.29
N TYR A 28 0.17 7.35 3.06
CA TYR A 28 -0.87 7.77 2.13
C TYR A 28 -1.86 6.63 1.92
N THR A 29 -3.16 6.87 2.19
CA THR A 29 -4.21 5.85 2.07
C THR A 29 -5.42 6.37 1.28
N SER A 30 -6.18 5.45 0.69
CA SER A 30 -7.41 5.77 -0.05
C SER A 30 -8.41 4.60 -0.07
N PRO A 31 -9.71 4.88 0.03
CA PRO A 31 -10.35 6.16 0.36
C PRO A 31 -10.23 6.52 1.85
N PHE A 32 -10.64 7.71 2.25
CA PHE A 32 -10.86 8.03 3.66
C PHE A 32 -12.19 7.44 4.15
N ILE A 33 -12.32 7.26 5.46
CA ILE A 33 -13.53 6.70 6.10
C ILE A 33 -14.38 7.82 6.71
N ASN A 34 -13.79 8.68 7.53
CA ASN A 34 -14.49 9.75 8.25
C ASN A 34 -14.08 11.14 7.78
N ARG A 35 -12.77 11.37 7.60
CA ARG A 35 -12.21 12.68 7.29
C ARG A 35 -11.20 12.57 6.16
N PHE A 36 -11.23 13.57 5.28
CA PHE A 36 -10.28 13.70 4.17
C PHE A 36 -8.80 13.59 4.62
N ASN A 37 -8.47 14.19 5.75
CA ASN A 37 -7.12 14.24 6.32
C ASN A 37 -6.53 12.85 6.63
N GLU A 38 -7.37 11.81 6.78
CA GLU A 38 -6.92 10.44 6.98
C GLU A 38 -6.04 9.92 5.85
N ARG A 39 -6.17 10.50 4.64
CA ARG A 39 -5.39 10.12 3.48
C ARG A 39 -3.90 10.42 3.62
N ILE A 40 -3.53 11.41 4.44
CA ILE A 40 -2.17 11.91 4.57
C ILE A 40 -1.80 11.98 6.04
N GLN A 41 -0.91 11.10 6.47
CA GLN A 41 -0.50 10.99 7.87
C GLN A 41 1.02 10.94 7.98
N ILE A 42 1.55 11.44 9.09
CA ILE A 42 2.96 11.29 9.48
C ILE A 42 3.00 10.72 10.88
N ASN A 43 3.64 9.57 11.05
CA ASN A 43 3.73 8.86 12.33
C ASN A 43 2.36 8.73 13.02
N GLY A 44 1.32 8.35 12.25
CA GLY A 44 -0.05 8.16 12.73
C GLY A 44 -0.84 9.46 12.99
N VAL A 45 -0.25 10.63 12.77
CA VAL A 45 -0.92 11.92 12.93
C VAL A 45 -1.39 12.42 11.56
N GLN A 46 -2.69 12.66 11.43
CA GLN A 46 -3.29 13.21 10.22
C GLN A 46 -2.79 14.62 9.94
N ILE A 47 -2.69 15.00 8.66
CA ILE A 47 -2.33 16.35 8.24
C ILE A 47 -3.31 17.38 8.88
N PRO A 48 -2.80 18.45 9.51
CA PRO A 48 -3.65 19.54 10.01
C PRO A 48 -4.37 20.28 8.88
N ASP A 49 -5.57 20.78 9.16
CA ASP A 49 -6.37 21.53 8.16
C ASP A 49 -5.62 22.75 7.61
N GLU A 50 -4.90 23.48 8.48
CA GLU A 50 -4.12 24.65 8.05
C GLU A 50 -2.96 24.28 7.13
N GLU A 51 -2.31 23.12 7.33
CA GLU A 51 -1.24 22.65 6.45
C GLU A 51 -1.82 22.18 5.11
N LEU A 52 -2.98 21.52 5.12
CA LEU A 52 -3.66 21.12 3.90
C LEU A 52 -4.02 22.34 3.03
N VAL A 53 -4.57 23.42 3.64
CA VAL A 53 -4.89 24.66 2.92
C VAL A 53 -3.64 25.26 2.28
N LYS A 54 -2.53 25.38 3.02
CA LYS A 54 -1.27 25.89 2.50
C LYS A 54 -0.74 25.08 1.30
N LEU A 55 -0.87 23.75 1.36
CA LEU A 55 -0.47 22.88 0.26
C LEU A 55 -1.36 23.07 -0.98
N VAL A 56 -2.67 23.22 -0.76
CA VAL A 56 -3.60 23.53 -1.87
C VAL A 56 -3.22 24.85 -2.53
N GLU A 57 -2.92 25.90 -1.79
CA GLU A 57 -2.46 27.18 -2.33
C GLU A 57 -1.16 27.06 -3.12
N GLN A 58 -0.27 26.14 -2.75
CA GLN A 58 0.99 25.88 -3.47
C GLN A 58 0.77 25.08 -4.77
N VAL A 59 -0.09 24.07 -4.75
CA VAL A 59 -0.32 23.17 -5.90
C VAL A 59 -1.28 23.78 -6.91
N LYS A 60 -2.27 24.55 -6.46
CA LYS A 60 -3.34 25.14 -7.29
C LYS A 60 -2.80 25.90 -8.52
N PRO A 61 -1.79 26.81 -8.43
CA PRO A 61 -1.31 27.52 -9.61
C PRO A 61 -0.74 26.61 -10.70
N ALA A 62 -0.09 25.49 -10.31
CA ALA A 62 0.41 24.52 -11.27
C ALA A 62 -0.75 23.73 -11.92
N ALA A 63 -1.72 23.30 -11.12
CA ALA A 63 -2.91 22.62 -11.62
C ALA A 63 -3.74 23.48 -12.56
N ASP A 64 -3.96 24.77 -12.21
CA ASP A 64 -4.70 25.73 -13.04
C ASP A 64 -3.99 26.06 -14.38
N ALA A 65 -2.68 25.86 -14.45
CA ALA A 65 -1.89 26.12 -15.66
C ALA A 65 -1.84 24.91 -16.62
N MET A 66 -2.33 23.75 -16.21
CA MET A 66 -2.36 22.55 -17.07
C MET A 66 -3.47 22.64 -18.11
N GLU A 67 -3.17 22.23 -19.36
CA GLU A 67 -4.16 22.12 -20.42
C GLU A 67 -5.20 21.03 -20.11
N ASP A 68 -4.71 19.86 -19.64
CA ASP A 68 -5.53 18.78 -19.11
C ASP A 68 -5.74 18.99 -17.62
N VAL A 69 -6.98 19.23 -17.23
CA VAL A 69 -7.35 19.44 -15.83
C VAL A 69 -7.07 18.16 -15.01
N PRO A 70 -6.20 18.23 -14.00
CA PRO A 70 -5.90 17.05 -13.21
C PRO A 70 -7.11 16.58 -12.40
N THR A 71 -7.23 15.28 -12.25
CA THR A 71 -8.28 14.67 -11.43
C THR A 71 -8.08 15.01 -9.95
N GLU A 72 -9.15 14.88 -9.17
CA GLU A 72 -9.09 15.05 -7.71
C GLU A 72 -8.00 14.16 -7.11
N PHE A 73 -7.90 12.89 -7.54
CA PHE A 73 -6.94 11.94 -7.00
C PHE A 73 -5.49 12.31 -7.33
N GLU A 74 -5.22 12.84 -8.52
CA GLU A 74 -3.90 13.36 -8.89
C GLU A 74 -3.50 14.55 -8.01
N ILE A 75 -4.43 15.50 -7.80
CA ILE A 75 -4.19 16.66 -6.92
C ILE A 75 -3.88 16.18 -5.50
N ILE A 76 -4.71 15.31 -4.93
CA ILE A 76 -4.53 14.81 -3.57
C ILE A 76 -3.21 14.06 -3.42
N THR A 77 -2.83 13.26 -4.42
CA THR A 77 -1.55 12.55 -4.43
C THR A 77 -0.38 13.54 -4.44
N ALA A 78 -0.45 14.59 -5.26
CA ALA A 78 0.56 15.65 -5.28
C ALA A 78 0.68 16.39 -3.94
N LEU A 79 -0.46 16.70 -3.28
CA LEU A 79 -0.49 17.28 -1.94
C LEU A 79 0.21 16.37 -0.92
N GLY A 80 -0.08 15.07 -0.94
CA GLY A 80 0.56 14.09 -0.06
C GLY A 80 2.07 14.03 -0.27
N MET A 81 2.52 13.90 -1.51
CA MET A 81 3.94 13.85 -1.87
C MET A 81 4.67 15.12 -1.41
N LEU A 82 4.09 16.30 -1.67
CA LEU A 82 4.65 17.58 -1.27
C LEU A 82 4.74 17.71 0.25
N TYR A 83 3.69 17.29 0.97
CA TYR A 83 3.69 17.30 2.43
C TYR A 83 4.79 16.42 3.01
N PHE A 84 4.91 15.18 2.56
CA PHE A 84 5.94 14.26 3.02
C PHE A 84 7.36 14.80 2.77
N ALA A 85 7.59 15.41 1.60
CA ALA A 85 8.86 16.01 1.27
C ALA A 85 9.17 17.21 2.19
N GLN A 86 8.22 18.14 2.39
CA GLN A 86 8.39 19.31 3.25
C GLN A 86 8.61 18.92 4.73
N GLN A 87 7.92 17.87 5.17
CA GLN A 87 8.05 17.34 6.51
C GLN A 87 9.24 16.40 6.69
N LYS A 88 10.06 16.20 5.63
CA LYS A 88 11.27 15.37 5.63
C LYS A 88 10.99 13.94 6.13
N CYS A 89 9.93 13.32 5.62
CA CYS A 89 9.70 11.91 5.86
C CYS A 89 10.87 11.10 5.29
N GLU A 90 11.38 10.16 6.07
CA GLU A 90 12.52 9.32 5.67
C GLU A 90 12.05 8.16 4.80
N ILE A 91 10.82 7.71 5.01
CA ILE A 91 10.17 6.67 4.21
C ILE A 91 8.68 7.00 4.08
N VAL A 92 8.09 6.62 2.96
CA VAL A 92 6.66 6.82 2.69
C VAL A 92 6.02 5.51 2.27
N VAL A 93 4.92 5.16 2.91
CA VAL A 93 4.07 4.04 2.53
C VAL A 93 2.92 4.59 1.69
N LEU A 94 2.88 4.20 0.41
CA LEU A 94 1.89 4.67 -0.56
C LEU A 94 0.88 3.57 -0.87
N GLU A 95 -0.37 3.77 -0.50
CA GLU A 95 -1.45 2.90 -0.97
C GLU A 95 -1.90 3.34 -2.36
N VAL A 96 -1.82 2.43 -3.33
CA VAL A 96 -2.33 2.63 -4.70
C VAL A 96 -3.84 2.83 -4.69
N GLY A 97 -4.34 3.83 -5.40
CA GLY A 97 -5.78 4.08 -5.51
C GLY A 97 -6.49 3.04 -6.36
N LEU A 98 -6.08 2.92 -7.63
CA LEU A 98 -6.69 2.01 -8.60
C LEU A 98 -5.65 1.40 -9.54
N GLY A 99 -5.68 0.07 -9.67
CA GLY A 99 -4.77 -0.64 -10.58
C GLY A 99 -3.32 -0.56 -10.08
N GLY A 100 -2.48 0.16 -10.78
CA GLY A 100 -1.06 0.36 -10.48
C GLY A 100 -0.36 1.11 -11.60
N THR A 101 -0.38 0.58 -12.84
CA THR A 101 0.37 1.14 -13.98
C THR A 101 0.11 2.63 -14.22
N LEU A 102 -1.15 3.05 -14.19
CA LEU A 102 -1.59 4.43 -14.45
C LEU A 102 -2.01 5.16 -13.17
N ASP A 103 -1.75 4.59 -12.01
CA ASP A 103 -2.14 5.22 -10.75
C ASP A 103 -1.23 6.41 -10.44
N SER A 104 -1.83 7.48 -9.92
CA SER A 104 -1.11 8.72 -9.59
C SER A 104 0.02 8.50 -8.56
N THR A 105 -0.09 7.47 -7.69
CA THR A 105 0.96 7.13 -6.75
C THR A 105 2.17 6.47 -7.41
N ASN A 106 2.03 5.99 -8.65
CA ASN A 106 3.08 5.27 -9.39
C ASN A 106 4.05 6.17 -10.15
N VAL A 107 4.12 7.46 -9.79
CA VAL A 107 5.05 8.44 -10.38
C VAL A 107 6.48 8.29 -9.90
N ILE A 108 6.73 7.48 -8.89
CA ILE A 108 8.07 7.22 -8.33
C ILE A 108 8.89 6.32 -9.26
N ASP A 109 10.20 6.56 -9.33
CA ASP A 109 11.10 5.81 -10.22
C ASP A 109 11.28 4.36 -9.76
N ALA A 110 11.64 4.15 -8.50
CA ALA A 110 11.75 2.82 -7.91
C ALA A 110 11.32 2.86 -6.43
N PRO A 111 10.36 2.00 -6.02
CA PRO A 111 10.05 1.83 -4.62
C PRO A 111 11.15 1.01 -3.92
N GLU A 112 11.32 1.23 -2.63
CA GLU A 112 12.14 0.36 -1.79
C GLU A 112 11.60 -1.08 -1.74
N CYS A 113 10.28 -1.22 -1.83
CA CYS A 113 9.59 -2.51 -1.96
C CYS A 113 8.21 -2.29 -2.57
N ALA A 114 7.85 -3.08 -3.57
CA ALA A 114 6.50 -3.15 -4.10
C ALA A 114 5.73 -4.28 -3.40
N VAL A 115 4.60 -3.96 -2.78
CA VAL A 115 3.78 -4.94 -2.05
C VAL A 115 2.47 -5.19 -2.77
N ILE A 116 2.23 -6.42 -3.19
CA ILE A 116 1.00 -6.87 -3.85
C ILE A 116 0.14 -7.62 -2.83
N THR A 117 -0.95 -7.02 -2.41
CA THR A 117 -1.91 -7.63 -1.48
C THR A 117 -2.78 -8.69 -2.16
N ALA A 118 -3.65 -9.35 -1.42
CA ALA A 118 -4.58 -10.33 -1.97
C ALA A 118 -5.32 -9.81 -3.21
N LEU A 119 -5.30 -10.57 -4.29
CA LEU A 119 -5.96 -10.24 -5.54
C LEU A 119 -7.32 -10.93 -5.64
N GLY A 120 -8.29 -10.19 -6.13
CA GLY A 120 -9.65 -10.66 -6.38
C GLY A 120 -10.28 -9.89 -7.53
N MET A 121 -11.44 -10.34 -7.98
CA MET A 121 -12.21 -9.67 -9.03
C MET A 121 -12.80 -8.36 -8.47
N ASP A 122 -12.12 -7.27 -8.75
CA ASP A 122 -12.49 -5.91 -8.36
C ASP A 122 -12.17 -4.93 -9.48
N HIS A 123 -12.96 -3.87 -9.61
CA HIS A 123 -12.79 -2.86 -10.66
C HIS A 123 -12.68 -3.45 -12.08
N VAL A 124 -13.52 -4.47 -12.36
CA VAL A 124 -13.48 -5.22 -13.63
C VAL A 124 -13.67 -4.33 -14.86
N LYS A 125 -14.43 -3.23 -14.72
CA LYS A 125 -14.67 -2.28 -15.81
C LYS A 125 -13.42 -1.53 -16.19
N GLU A 126 -12.58 -1.20 -15.21
CA GLU A 126 -11.38 -0.37 -15.37
C GLU A 126 -10.14 -1.22 -15.61
N LEU A 127 -10.04 -2.39 -14.97
CA LEU A 127 -8.82 -3.20 -14.95
C LEU A 127 -8.87 -4.42 -15.88
N GLY A 128 -10.06 -4.78 -16.36
CA GLY A 128 -10.25 -5.92 -17.26
C GLY A 128 -11.05 -7.07 -16.64
N PRO A 129 -11.57 -7.97 -17.50
CA PRO A 129 -12.54 -9.00 -17.12
C PRO A 129 -11.93 -10.24 -16.46
N THR A 130 -10.60 -10.38 -16.43
CA THR A 130 -9.93 -11.54 -15.85
C THR A 130 -9.04 -11.17 -14.67
N LEU A 131 -8.74 -12.14 -13.82
CA LEU A 131 -7.80 -11.94 -12.73
C LEU A 131 -6.38 -11.66 -13.23
N ALA A 132 -6.02 -12.20 -14.40
CA ALA A 132 -4.76 -11.90 -15.08
C ALA A 132 -4.65 -10.44 -15.51
N ASP A 133 -5.74 -9.85 -16.04
CA ASP A 133 -5.76 -8.43 -16.41
C ASP A 133 -5.59 -7.54 -15.17
N ILE A 134 -6.31 -7.86 -14.10
CA ILE A 134 -6.21 -7.15 -12.82
C ILE A 134 -4.79 -7.26 -12.27
N ALA A 135 -4.19 -8.45 -12.31
CA ALA A 135 -2.82 -8.67 -11.86
C ALA A 135 -1.82 -7.88 -12.71
N ALA A 136 -2.00 -7.84 -14.03
CA ALA A 136 -1.13 -7.07 -14.94
C ALA A 136 -1.19 -5.56 -14.63
N ALA A 137 -2.39 -5.02 -14.42
CA ALA A 137 -2.54 -3.62 -14.04
C ALA A 137 -1.86 -3.31 -12.69
N LYS A 138 -2.01 -4.20 -11.69
CA LYS A 138 -1.40 -4.01 -10.37
C LYS A 138 0.11 -4.21 -10.38
N ALA A 139 0.62 -5.14 -11.19
CA ALA A 139 2.05 -5.36 -11.38
C ALA A 139 2.79 -4.16 -12.00
N GLY A 140 2.07 -3.16 -12.52
CA GLY A 140 2.67 -1.92 -13.01
C GLY A 140 3.41 -1.08 -11.96
N ILE A 141 3.25 -1.37 -10.67
CA ILE A 141 4.05 -0.76 -9.60
C ILE A 141 5.44 -1.40 -9.45
N ILE A 142 5.67 -2.54 -10.09
CA ILE A 142 6.96 -3.24 -10.06
C ILE A 142 7.91 -2.51 -11.02
N LYS A 143 9.00 -1.98 -10.46
CA LYS A 143 10.04 -1.26 -11.21
C LYS A 143 11.27 -2.13 -11.36
N GLU A 144 12.18 -1.70 -12.23
CA GLU A 144 13.44 -2.40 -12.48
C GLU A 144 14.23 -2.63 -11.19
N GLY A 145 14.55 -3.89 -10.91
CA GLY A 145 15.36 -4.31 -9.77
C GLY A 145 14.74 -4.08 -8.37
N CYS A 146 13.49 -3.62 -8.28
CA CYS A 146 12.89 -3.38 -6.96
C CYS A 146 12.47 -4.70 -6.28
N PRO A 147 12.67 -4.87 -4.97
CA PRO A 147 12.10 -6.00 -4.23
C PRO A 147 10.57 -6.00 -4.30
N VAL A 148 10.00 -7.20 -4.44
CA VAL A 148 8.55 -7.39 -4.52
C VAL A 148 8.13 -8.42 -3.49
N VAL A 149 7.10 -8.09 -2.71
CA VAL A 149 6.44 -9.05 -1.83
C VAL A 149 5.00 -9.23 -2.27
N SER A 150 4.60 -10.47 -2.53
CA SER A 150 3.25 -10.80 -2.98
C SER A 150 2.52 -11.71 -1.99
N TYR A 151 1.25 -11.41 -1.81
CA TYR A 151 0.35 -12.25 -1.02
C TYR A 151 0.22 -13.65 -1.62
N GLY A 152 0.23 -13.79 -2.94
CA GLY A 152 0.05 -15.06 -3.63
C GLY A 152 -1.33 -15.71 -3.47
N GLY A 153 -1.43 -16.99 -3.85
CA GLY A 153 -2.62 -17.81 -3.64
C GLY A 153 -3.68 -17.73 -4.74
N ALA A 154 -3.38 -17.02 -5.84
CA ALA A 154 -4.22 -16.96 -7.04
C ALA A 154 -3.38 -17.33 -8.27
N PRO A 155 -3.33 -18.62 -8.68
CA PRO A 155 -2.36 -19.12 -9.66
C PRO A 155 -2.27 -18.33 -10.97
N GLU A 156 -3.42 -17.87 -11.49
CA GLU A 156 -3.48 -17.05 -12.71
C GLU A 156 -2.81 -15.67 -12.50
N ALA A 157 -3.10 -15.02 -11.40
CA ALA A 157 -2.51 -13.73 -11.04
C ALA A 157 -1.02 -13.88 -10.68
N ASP A 158 -0.67 -14.93 -9.93
CA ASP A 158 0.70 -15.21 -9.49
C ASP A 158 1.62 -15.43 -10.69
N ALA A 159 1.14 -16.12 -11.73
CA ALA A 159 1.89 -16.30 -12.98
C ALA A 159 2.22 -14.97 -13.67
N VAL A 160 1.28 -14.02 -13.67
CA VAL A 160 1.50 -12.67 -14.22
C VAL A 160 2.54 -11.91 -13.39
N ILE A 161 2.41 -11.92 -12.04
CA ILE A 161 3.35 -11.22 -11.15
C ILE A 161 4.76 -11.79 -11.33
N ARG A 162 4.94 -13.12 -11.31
CA ARG A 162 6.24 -13.78 -11.53
C ARG A 162 6.86 -13.39 -12.87
N ARG A 163 6.06 -13.35 -13.93
CA ARG A 163 6.52 -12.93 -15.27
C ARG A 163 7.01 -11.48 -15.25
N VAL A 164 6.23 -10.54 -14.68
CA VAL A 164 6.61 -9.13 -14.61
C VAL A 164 7.86 -8.94 -13.75
N CYS A 165 7.98 -9.66 -12.62
CA CYS A 165 9.19 -9.63 -11.81
C CYS A 165 10.43 -10.10 -12.60
N ALA A 166 10.30 -11.18 -13.36
CA ALA A 166 11.40 -11.68 -14.22
C ALA A 166 11.78 -10.67 -15.30
N GLU A 167 10.80 -10.06 -15.99
CA GLU A 167 11.01 -9.02 -16.99
C GLU A 167 11.67 -7.75 -16.43
N LYS A 168 11.43 -7.44 -15.15
CA LYS A 168 11.95 -6.27 -14.42
C LYS A 168 13.18 -6.57 -13.56
N HIS A 169 13.74 -7.78 -13.64
CA HIS A 169 14.84 -8.22 -12.78
C HIS A 169 14.57 -7.95 -11.27
N ALA A 170 13.30 -7.99 -10.90
CA ALA A 170 12.81 -7.73 -9.55
C ALA A 170 12.79 -9.03 -8.73
N GLU A 171 13.35 -8.98 -7.51
CA GLU A 171 13.33 -10.13 -6.61
C GLU A 171 11.94 -10.31 -6.01
N LEU A 172 11.30 -11.45 -6.25
CA LEU A 172 9.96 -11.77 -5.75
C LEU A 172 10.02 -12.68 -4.53
N THR A 173 9.41 -12.24 -3.44
CA THR A 173 9.09 -13.05 -2.27
C THR A 173 7.58 -13.25 -2.19
N GLU A 174 7.12 -14.49 -2.27
CA GLU A 174 5.72 -14.84 -2.01
C GLU A 174 5.57 -15.24 -0.53
N VAL A 175 4.50 -14.76 0.13
CA VAL A 175 4.28 -15.06 1.54
C VAL A 175 3.98 -16.54 1.75
N ASP A 176 4.77 -17.20 2.58
CA ASP A 176 4.54 -18.60 2.97
C ASP A 176 3.55 -18.69 4.12
N PHE A 177 2.27 -18.75 3.79
CA PHE A 177 1.20 -18.89 4.79
C PHE A 177 1.18 -20.24 5.52
N SER A 178 1.99 -21.23 5.14
CA SER A 178 2.15 -22.47 5.92
C SER A 178 2.81 -22.22 7.27
N ARG A 179 3.53 -21.10 7.39
CA ARG A 179 4.17 -20.65 8.63
C ARG A 179 3.25 -19.84 9.55
N LEU A 180 2.05 -19.49 9.07
CA LEU A 180 1.07 -18.76 9.87
C LEU A 180 0.23 -19.72 10.69
N LYS A 181 0.29 -19.54 12.01
CA LYS A 181 -0.58 -20.25 12.95
C LYS A 181 -1.53 -19.24 13.58
N TYR A 182 -2.80 -19.33 13.22
CA TYR A 182 -3.82 -18.49 13.80
C TYR A 182 -4.33 -19.13 15.09
N GLU A 183 -4.15 -18.44 16.20
CA GLU A 183 -4.50 -18.97 17.53
C GLU A 183 -5.90 -18.55 17.99
N GLY A 184 -6.49 -17.58 17.32
CA GLY A 184 -7.81 -17.09 17.63
C GLY A 184 -7.94 -15.58 17.60
N GLY A 185 -9.08 -15.08 18.05
CA GLY A 185 -9.34 -13.64 18.14
C GLY A 185 -10.47 -13.34 19.10
N SER A 186 -10.48 -12.12 19.56
CA SER A 186 -11.52 -11.52 20.38
C SER A 186 -12.27 -10.44 19.58
N LEU A 187 -13.11 -9.67 20.25
CA LEU A 187 -13.74 -8.48 19.68
C LEU A 187 -12.77 -7.29 19.55
N ASP A 188 -11.56 -7.40 20.12
CA ASP A 188 -10.59 -6.30 20.19
C ASP A 188 -9.33 -6.58 19.38
N ALA A 189 -8.94 -7.86 19.23
CA ALA A 189 -7.67 -8.24 18.61
C ALA A 189 -7.70 -9.65 18.02
N VAL A 190 -6.71 -9.97 17.20
CA VAL A 190 -6.37 -11.33 16.76
C VAL A 190 -4.96 -11.69 17.24
N GLU A 191 -4.76 -12.99 17.52
CA GLU A 191 -3.47 -13.53 17.98
C GLU A 191 -3.00 -14.61 17.00
N PHE A 192 -1.71 -14.61 16.70
CA PHE A 192 -1.11 -15.54 15.74
C PHE A 192 0.39 -15.65 15.92
N ASP A 193 0.96 -16.77 15.41
CA ASP A 193 2.40 -16.92 15.19
C ASP A 193 2.71 -16.79 13.69
N PHE A 194 3.84 -16.22 13.36
CA PHE A 194 4.32 -16.19 11.99
C PHE A 194 5.84 -16.08 11.92
N ASP A 195 6.48 -16.97 11.15
CA ASP A 195 7.90 -16.93 10.76
C ASP A 195 8.88 -16.75 11.94
N GLY A 196 8.63 -17.46 13.03
CA GLY A 196 9.45 -17.41 14.24
C GLY A 196 9.04 -16.34 15.27
N LEU A 197 8.15 -15.43 14.89
CA LEU A 197 7.47 -14.56 15.85
C LEU A 197 6.33 -15.34 16.51
N THR A 198 6.27 -15.30 17.83
CA THR A 198 5.23 -15.97 18.63
C THR A 198 4.41 -14.94 19.41
N ASP A 199 3.16 -15.29 19.71
CA ASP A 199 2.26 -14.48 20.51
C ASP A 199 2.04 -13.06 19.93
N VAL A 200 1.99 -12.95 18.60
CA VAL A 200 1.76 -11.65 17.96
C VAL A 200 0.33 -11.19 18.22
N HIS A 201 0.21 -10.13 18.99
CA HIS A 201 -1.06 -9.49 19.31
C HIS A 201 -1.32 -8.33 18.35
N LEU A 202 -2.34 -8.47 17.50
CA LEU A 202 -2.73 -7.45 16.53
C LEU A 202 -4.08 -6.84 16.93
N PRO A 203 -4.15 -5.56 17.33
CA PRO A 203 -5.39 -4.89 17.74
C PRO A 203 -6.27 -4.51 16.55
N LEU A 204 -6.55 -5.50 15.70
CA LEU A 204 -7.47 -5.42 14.57
C LEU A 204 -8.34 -6.67 14.57
N ILE A 205 -9.60 -6.52 14.20
CA ILE A 205 -10.56 -7.62 14.13
C ILE A 205 -10.68 -8.17 12.71
N GLY A 206 -10.91 -9.46 12.62
CA GLY A 206 -11.15 -10.17 11.36
C GLY A 206 -10.12 -11.26 11.08
N SER A 207 -10.60 -12.42 10.68
CA SER A 207 -9.80 -13.63 10.41
C SER A 207 -8.80 -13.49 9.25
N TYR A 208 -8.92 -12.45 8.44
CA TYR A 208 -7.99 -12.12 7.35
C TYR A 208 -6.81 -11.24 7.81
N GLN A 209 -6.90 -10.61 8.98
CA GLN A 209 -5.86 -9.71 9.47
C GLN A 209 -4.51 -10.40 9.77
N PRO A 210 -4.45 -11.63 10.30
CA PRO A 210 -3.18 -12.34 10.42
C PRO A 210 -2.43 -12.52 9.10
N ARG A 211 -3.17 -12.73 7.99
CA ARG A 211 -2.55 -12.83 6.66
C ARG A 211 -2.06 -11.48 6.14
N ASN A 212 -2.79 -10.38 6.40
CA ASN A 212 -2.32 -9.04 6.09
C ASN A 212 -1.06 -8.71 6.90
N ALA A 213 -1.02 -9.10 8.17
CA ALA A 213 0.16 -8.93 9.02
C ALA A 213 1.35 -9.76 8.54
N ALA A 214 1.11 -11.02 8.15
CA ALA A 214 2.17 -11.87 7.57
C ALA A 214 2.78 -11.23 6.32
N LEU A 215 1.96 -10.65 5.43
CA LEU A 215 2.43 -9.89 4.28
C LEU A 215 3.26 -8.66 4.69
N ALA A 216 2.78 -7.89 5.67
CA ALA A 216 3.49 -6.71 6.19
C ALA A 216 4.82 -7.09 6.83
N ILE A 217 4.88 -8.15 7.62
CA ILE A 217 6.10 -8.68 8.25
C ILE A 217 7.10 -9.13 7.17
N THR A 218 6.64 -9.90 6.17
CA THR A 218 7.50 -10.35 5.06
C THR A 218 8.12 -9.18 4.32
N ALA A 219 7.37 -8.09 4.11
CA ALA A 219 7.87 -6.88 3.47
C ALA A 219 8.94 -6.13 4.29
N GLN A 220 9.09 -6.42 5.60
CA GLN A 220 10.07 -5.80 6.48
C GLN A 220 11.35 -6.65 6.65
N ILE A 221 11.26 -7.99 6.57
CA ILE A 221 12.38 -8.91 6.84
C ILE A 221 13.43 -8.89 5.71
N GLY A 222 13.08 -8.48 4.52
CA GLY A 222 13.99 -8.39 3.37
C GLY A 222 14.97 -7.20 3.41
N ARG A 223 15.17 -6.54 4.55
CA ARG A 223 16.02 -5.35 4.69
C ARG A 223 17.10 -5.50 5.72
#